data_a1a0516d29b7686872414d253d4f4ff9
#
_entry.id   a1a0516d29b7686872414d253d4f4ff9
#
_cell.length_a   1.000
_cell.length_b   1.000
_cell.length_c   1.000
_cell.angle_alpha   90.00
_cell.angle_beta   90.00
_cell.angle_gamma   90.00
#
_symmetry.space_group_name_H-M   'P 1'
#
loop_
_entity.id
_entity.type
_entity.pdbx_description
1 polymer ?
#
loop_
_entity_poly.entity_id
_entity_poly.type
_entity_poly.pdbx_seq_one_letter_code
_entity_poly.pdbx_strand_id
1 'polypeptide(L)'
;MADLENTLYMELKDGRVVIELLPDLAPRHVERVKTLARQGFYDGTVFHRVIEGFMAQGGDPTGTGTGGSDLGTLPAEFTRQRGFVRGTVGAARTGDPNSANSQFYIMFAPAPHLDGQYTIWGQVTEGMDHIDAIKRGAGGSGMVSNPDKIVSMKVAADAG
;
A
#
# COMPACT_ATOMS: atom_id res chain seq x y z
N MET A 1 -14.56 -18.73 0.11
CA MET A 1 -15.17 -17.46 -0.35
C MET A 1 -14.33 -16.28 0.11
N ALA A 2 -14.15 -15.32 -0.77
CA ALA A 2 -13.46 -14.11 -0.37
C ALA A 2 -14.32 -13.28 0.57
N ASP A 3 -13.71 -12.70 1.58
CA ASP A 3 -14.34 -11.76 2.49
C ASP A 3 -14.29 -10.37 1.84
N LEU A 4 -15.39 -9.94 1.23
CA LEU A 4 -15.42 -8.68 0.48
C LEU A 4 -15.23 -7.46 1.37
N GLU A 5 -15.60 -7.55 2.65
CA GLU A 5 -15.37 -6.46 3.60
C GLU A 5 -13.88 -6.26 3.89
N ASN A 6 -13.09 -7.31 3.76
CA ASN A 6 -11.63 -7.27 3.97
C ASN A 6 -10.86 -7.49 2.66
N THR A 7 -11.43 -7.03 1.55
CA THR A 7 -10.80 -7.06 0.24
C THR A 7 -10.83 -5.67 -0.36
N LEU A 8 -9.69 -5.21 -0.93
CA LEU A 8 -9.61 -3.96 -1.66
C LEU A 8 -9.50 -4.23 -3.16
N TYR A 9 -10.19 -3.40 -3.93
CA TYR A 9 -9.99 -3.31 -5.37
C TYR A 9 -9.25 -2.01 -5.69
N MET A 10 -8.04 -2.13 -6.18
CA MET A 10 -7.25 -0.99 -6.62
C MET A 10 -7.21 -1.00 -8.14
N GLU A 11 -7.84 0.00 -8.77
CA GLU A 11 -7.85 0.11 -10.22
C GLU A 11 -6.65 0.91 -10.67
N LEU A 12 -5.87 0.34 -11.58
CA LEU A 12 -4.76 1.02 -12.24
C LEU A 12 -5.09 1.16 -13.72
N LYS A 13 -4.25 1.89 -14.47
CA LYS A 13 -4.48 2.10 -15.90
C LYS A 13 -4.59 0.78 -16.68
N ASP A 14 -3.86 -0.25 -16.24
CA ASP A 14 -3.79 -1.53 -16.95
C ASP A 14 -4.78 -2.57 -16.42
N GLY A 15 -5.44 -2.32 -15.30
CA GLY A 15 -6.41 -3.25 -14.75
C GLY A 15 -6.50 -3.23 -13.24
N ARG A 16 -7.23 -4.20 -12.72
CA ARG A 16 -7.54 -4.30 -11.30
C ARG A 16 -6.51 -5.12 -10.54
N VAL A 17 -6.09 -4.57 -9.40
CA VAL A 17 -5.28 -5.28 -8.39
C VAL A 17 -6.20 -5.60 -7.23
N VAL A 18 -6.19 -6.86 -6.79
CA VAL A 18 -6.97 -7.31 -5.64
C VAL A 18 -6.04 -7.49 -4.45
N ILE A 19 -6.37 -6.83 -3.34
CA ILE A 19 -5.57 -6.89 -2.11
C ILE A 19 -6.44 -7.47 -1.00
N GLU A 20 -5.97 -8.57 -0.41
CA GLU A 20 -6.57 -9.12 0.80
C GLU A 20 -6.09 -8.31 1.99
N LEU A 21 -7.01 -7.74 2.76
CA LEU A 21 -6.70 -7.05 4.01
C LEU A 21 -6.49 -8.06 5.13
N LEU A 22 -5.59 -7.77 6.06
CA LEU A 22 -5.17 -8.69 7.12
C LEU A 22 -5.49 -8.10 8.51
N PRO A 23 -6.78 -8.01 8.88
CA PRO A 23 -7.16 -7.38 10.15
C PRO A 23 -6.67 -8.14 11.38
N ASP A 24 -6.39 -9.43 11.24
CA ASP A 24 -5.85 -10.21 12.36
C ASP A 24 -4.42 -9.79 12.72
N LEU A 25 -3.67 -9.25 11.75
CA LEU A 25 -2.30 -8.80 11.95
C LEU A 25 -2.22 -7.31 12.29
N ALA A 26 -3.07 -6.49 11.66
CA ALA A 26 -2.97 -5.04 11.75
C ALA A 26 -4.36 -4.40 11.75
N PRO A 27 -5.15 -4.60 12.82
CA PRO A 27 -6.54 -4.15 12.84
C PRO A 27 -6.70 -2.64 12.66
N ARG A 28 -5.80 -1.84 13.23
CA ARG A 28 -5.89 -0.38 13.13
C ARG A 28 -5.48 0.12 11.74
N HIS A 29 -4.47 -0.49 11.14
CA HIS A 29 -4.04 -0.14 9.77
C HIS A 29 -5.11 -0.54 8.76
N VAL A 30 -5.69 -1.73 8.91
CA VAL A 30 -6.79 -2.17 8.02
C VAL A 30 -7.96 -1.20 8.11
N GLU A 31 -8.36 -0.82 9.33
CA GLU A 31 -9.47 0.11 9.51
C GLU A 31 -9.15 1.47 8.89
N ARG A 32 -7.91 1.99 9.04
CA ARG A 32 -7.49 3.24 8.43
C ARG A 32 -7.60 3.18 6.91
N VAL A 33 -7.08 2.12 6.30
CA VAL A 33 -7.10 1.95 4.84
C VAL A 33 -8.53 1.89 4.33
N LYS A 34 -9.40 1.15 5.01
CA LYS A 34 -10.82 1.05 4.63
C LYS A 34 -11.50 2.41 4.72
N THR A 35 -11.27 3.14 5.80
CA THR A 35 -11.83 4.47 6.00
C THR A 35 -11.41 5.42 4.88
N LEU A 36 -10.12 5.45 4.56
CA LEU A 36 -9.59 6.32 3.51
C LEU A 36 -10.11 5.90 2.13
N ALA A 37 -10.19 4.60 1.85
CA ALA A 37 -10.75 4.10 0.59
C ALA A 37 -12.21 4.54 0.43
N ARG A 38 -12.99 4.46 1.50
CA ARG A 38 -14.40 4.89 1.48
C ARG A 38 -14.59 6.38 1.31
N GLN A 39 -13.58 7.17 1.69
CA GLN A 39 -13.57 8.62 1.49
C GLN A 39 -13.09 9.04 0.10
N GLY A 40 -12.64 8.07 -0.74
CA GLY A 40 -12.02 8.39 -2.02
C GLY A 40 -10.64 9.00 -1.89
N PHE A 41 -9.99 8.89 -0.74
CA PHE A 41 -8.72 9.52 -0.44
C PHE A 41 -7.60 9.09 -1.38
N TYR A 42 -7.57 7.79 -1.72
CA TYR A 42 -6.50 7.26 -2.57
C TYR A 42 -6.72 7.49 -4.05
N ASP A 43 -7.93 7.89 -4.45
CA ASP A 43 -8.24 8.09 -5.87
C ASP A 43 -7.37 9.23 -6.42
N GLY A 44 -6.64 8.95 -7.49
CA GLY A 44 -5.75 9.92 -8.11
C GLY A 44 -4.38 10.09 -7.44
N THR A 45 -4.12 9.42 -6.32
CA THR A 45 -2.78 9.45 -5.73
C THR A 45 -1.81 8.64 -6.57
N VAL A 46 -0.52 8.94 -6.47
CA VAL A 46 0.49 8.39 -7.37
C VAL A 46 1.45 7.47 -6.65
N PHE A 47 2.10 6.57 -7.42
CA PHE A 47 3.23 5.80 -6.93
C PHE A 47 4.49 6.67 -7.12
N HIS A 48 4.77 7.50 -6.13
CA HIS A 48 5.81 8.53 -6.21
C HIS A 48 7.22 7.97 -6.07
N ARG A 49 7.37 6.79 -5.50
CA ARG A 49 8.67 6.15 -5.27
C ARG A 49 8.59 4.68 -5.62
N VAL A 50 9.32 4.27 -6.67
CA VAL A 50 9.28 2.89 -7.15
C VAL A 50 10.71 2.44 -7.43
N ILE A 51 11.16 1.42 -6.69
CA ILE A 51 12.51 0.89 -6.78
C ILE A 51 12.46 -0.49 -7.41
N GLU A 52 13.10 -0.64 -8.57
CA GLU A 52 13.16 -1.92 -9.29
C GLU A 52 13.68 -3.03 -8.38
N GLY A 53 12.97 -4.15 -8.37
CA GLY A 53 13.35 -5.31 -7.58
C GLY A 53 13.09 -5.18 -6.08
N PHE A 54 12.49 -4.08 -5.64
CA PHE A 54 12.23 -3.83 -4.23
C PHE A 54 10.74 -3.56 -3.97
N MET A 55 10.25 -2.34 -4.25
CA MET A 55 8.86 -2.01 -3.90
C MET A 55 8.33 -0.82 -4.70
N ALA A 56 6.98 -0.67 -4.71
CA ALA A 56 6.28 0.50 -5.22
C ALA A 56 5.56 1.18 -4.06
N GLN A 57 5.83 2.45 -3.82
CA GLN A 57 5.28 3.22 -2.70
C GLN A 57 4.34 4.31 -3.19
N GLY A 58 3.17 4.40 -2.55
CA GLY A 58 2.17 5.40 -2.87
C GLY A 58 1.31 5.77 -1.67
N GLY A 59 0.16 6.42 -1.93
CA GLY A 59 -0.80 6.78 -0.89
C GLY A 59 -0.58 8.13 -0.24
N ASP A 60 0.28 8.96 -0.81
CA ASP A 60 0.52 10.33 -0.37
C ASP A 60 -0.31 11.29 -1.23
N PRO A 61 -1.25 12.05 -0.66
CA PRO A 61 -2.06 12.98 -1.45
C PRO A 61 -1.26 14.11 -2.09
N THR A 62 -0.07 14.42 -1.56
CA THR A 62 0.80 15.45 -2.14
C THR A 62 1.70 14.89 -3.25
N GLY A 63 1.89 13.58 -3.31
CA GLY A 63 2.74 12.92 -4.29
C GLY A 63 4.24 13.12 -4.07
N THR A 64 4.65 13.66 -2.93
CA THR A 64 6.05 14.00 -2.64
C THR A 64 6.74 13.03 -1.67
N GLY A 65 5.97 12.21 -0.97
CA GLY A 65 6.46 11.33 0.08
C GLY A 65 6.37 11.94 1.48
N THR A 66 5.88 13.17 1.60
CA THR A 66 5.84 13.89 2.89
C THR A 66 4.45 14.07 3.44
N GLY A 67 3.40 13.72 2.69
CA GLY A 67 2.01 13.95 3.08
C GLY A 67 1.33 12.73 3.67
N GLY A 68 0.11 12.95 4.17
CA GLY A 68 -0.72 11.91 4.75
C GLY A 68 -2.14 12.42 4.93
N SER A 69 -2.98 11.62 5.58
CA SER A 69 -4.35 11.98 5.88
C SER A 69 -4.44 12.85 7.12
N ASP A 70 -5.61 13.49 7.32
CA ASP A 70 -5.90 14.28 8.51
C ASP A 70 -6.22 13.42 9.74
N LEU A 71 -6.22 12.11 9.60
CA LEU A 71 -6.61 11.20 10.68
C LEU A 71 -5.48 10.94 11.68
N GLY A 72 -4.30 11.49 11.43
CA GLY A 72 -3.16 11.36 12.34
C GLY A 72 -2.38 10.06 12.13
N THR A 73 -1.39 9.84 13.01
CA THR A 73 -0.51 8.68 12.89
C THR A 73 -1.11 7.44 13.56
N LEU A 74 -0.59 6.29 13.17
CA LEU A 74 -0.99 4.98 13.68
C LEU A 74 0.15 4.37 14.50
N PRO A 75 -0.15 3.72 15.63
CA PRO A 75 0.86 2.95 16.36
C PRO A 75 1.28 1.73 15.53
N ALA A 76 2.52 1.31 15.70
CA ALA A 76 3.03 0.13 15.01
C ALA A 76 2.23 -1.12 15.38
N GLU A 77 2.01 -1.98 14.37
CA GLU A 77 1.35 -3.28 14.54
C GLU A 77 2.24 -4.36 13.92
N PHE A 78 3.49 -4.42 14.37
CA PHE A 78 4.48 -5.36 13.84
C PHE A 78 4.09 -6.80 14.13
N THR A 79 4.43 -7.70 13.21
CA THR A 79 4.21 -9.14 13.40
C THR A 79 5.44 -9.92 12.95
N ARG A 80 5.63 -11.09 13.54
CA ARG A 80 6.60 -12.07 13.08
C ARG A 80 5.93 -13.31 12.53
N GLN A 81 4.60 -13.30 12.45
CA GLN A 81 3.84 -14.41 11.87
C GLN A 81 3.90 -14.43 10.34
N ARG A 82 4.28 -13.31 9.73
CA ARG A 82 4.34 -13.17 8.28
C ARG A 82 5.51 -12.26 7.93
N GLY A 83 6.22 -12.59 6.86
CA GLY A 83 7.35 -11.79 6.39
C GLY A 83 7.00 -10.98 5.15
N PHE A 84 7.94 -10.14 4.73
CA PHE A 84 7.81 -9.33 3.51
C PHE A 84 8.26 -10.17 2.32
N VAL A 85 7.27 -10.63 1.55
CA VAL A 85 7.46 -11.41 0.32
C VAL A 85 6.82 -10.65 -0.84
N ARG A 86 6.96 -11.17 -2.06
CA ARG A 86 6.34 -10.56 -3.24
C ARG A 86 4.84 -10.40 -3.02
N GLY A 87 4.32 -9.20 -3.29
CA GLY A 87 2.91 -8.87 -3.14
C GLY A 87 2.48 -8.45 -1.74
N THR A 88 3.37 -8.50 -0.75
CA THR A 88 3.06 -8.00 0.60
C THR A 88 2.86 -6.50 0.56
N VAL A 89 1.82 -6.00 1.23
CA VAL A 89 1.54 -4.58 1.35
C VAL A 89 1.82 -4.15 2.78
N GLY A 90 2.71 -3.19 2.92
CA GLY A 90 3.11 -2.66 4.22
C GLY A 90 2.85 -1.18 4.35
N ALA A 91 2.82 -0.70 5.58
CA ALA A 91 2.65 0.72 5.87
C ALA A 91 4.00 1.43 5.85
N ALA A 92 4.10 2.48 5.03
CA ALA A 92 5.28 3.32 5.01
C ALA A 92 5.26 4.23 6.25
N ARG A 93 6.45 4.53 6.77
CA ARG A 93 6.61 5.37 7.96
C ARG A 93 7.94 6.09 7.91
N THR A 94 8.11 7.07 8.79
CA THR A 94 9.40 7.72 9.01
C THR A 94 10.27 6.84 9.94
N GLY A 95 11.35 7.39 10.47
CA GLY A 95 12.16 6.70 11.48
C GLY A 95 11.40 6.37 12.77
N ASP A 96 10.31 7.08 13.05
CA ASP A 96 9.44 6.79 14.20
C ASP A 96 8.54 5.60 13.86
N PRO A 97 8.62 4.48 14.61
CA PRO A 97 7.78 3.31 14.31
C PRO A 97 6.27 3.56 14.45
N ASN A 98 5.86 4.62 15.12
CA ASN A 98 4.46 4.98 15.31
C ASN A 98 4.03 6.16 14.44
N SER A 99 4.64 6.32 13.26
CA SER A 99 4.39 7.44 12.36
C SER A 99 3.64 7.09 11.08
N ALA A 100 3.17 5.86 10.92
CA ALA A 100 2.39 5.48 9.75
C ALA A 100 1.08 6.28 9.67
N ASN A 101 0.63 6.58 8.47
CA ASN A 101 -0.61 7.33 8.25
C ASN A 101 -1.37 6.77 7.04
N SER A 102 -1.04 7.19 5.83
CA SER A 102 -1.75 6.77 4.62
C SER A 102 -0.84 6.11 3.59
N GLN A 103 0.46 6.39 3.61
CA GLN A 103 1.37 5.85 2.62
C GLN A 103 1.60 4.36 2.85
N PHE A 104 1.74 3.64 1.74
CA PHE A 104 1.97 2.20 1.75
C PHE A 104 2.93 1.84 0.64
N TYR A 105 3.44 0.60 0.69
CA TYR A 105 4.26 0.07 -0.38
C TYR A 105 3.89 -1.40 -0.64
N ILE A 106 4.07 -1.79 -1.90
CA ILE A 106 3.79 -3.15 -2.38
C ILE A 106 5.12 -3.75 -2.83
N MET A 107 5.44 -4.94 -2.32
CA MET A 107 6.74 -5.56 -2.57
C MET A 107 6.79 -6.21 -3.94
N PHE A 108 7.87 -5.97 -4.70
CA PHE A 108 8.16 -6.72 -5.93
C PHE A 108 8.86 -8.05 -5.62
N ALA A 109 9.60 -8.11 -4.55
CA ALA A 109 10.44 -9.26 -4.20
C ALA A 109 10.56 -9.38 -2.67
N PRO A 110 10.98 -10.54 -2.14
CA PRO A 110 11.17 -10.69 -0.71
C PRO A 110 12.19 -9.70 -0.15
N ALA A 111 11.91 -9.20 1.07
CA ALA A 111 12.80 -8.28 1.78
C ALA A 111 12.81 -8.64 3.26
N PRO A 112 13.49 -9.73 3.65
CA PRO A 112 13.46 -10.21 5.04
C PRO A 112 14.01 -9.20 6.06
N HIS A 113 14.81 -8.23 5.62
CA HIS A 113 15.31 -7.18 6.52
C HIS A 113 14.19 -6.24 7.00
N LEU A 114 13.00 -6.27 6.38
CA LEU A 114 11.84 -5.49 6.81
C LEU A 114 10.97 -6.24 7.82
N ASP A 115 11.17 -7.54 7.97
CA ASP A 115 10.33 -8.38 8.84
C ASP A 115 10.37 -7.87 10.28
N GLY A 116 9.19 -7.65 10.87
CA GLY A 116 9.08 -7.15 12.24
C GLY A 116 9.45 -5.68 12.41
N GLN A 117 9.78 -4.96 11.33
CA GLN A 117 10.19 -3.55 11.36
C GLN A 117 9.13 -2.61 10.80
N TYR A 118 8.19 -3.15 10.02
CA TYR A 118 7.09 -2.41 9.42
C TYR A 118 5.80 -3.19 9.58
N THR A 119 4.67 -2.49 9.62
CA THR A 119 3.37 -3.14 9.73
C THR A 119 2.95 -3.70 8.37
N ILE A 120 2.54 -4.98 8.35
CA ILE A 120 1.94 -5.64 7.19
C ILE A 120 0.42 -5.58 7.35
N TRP A 121 -0.28 -4.97 6.39
CA TRP A 121 -1.74 -4.91 6.49
C TRP A 121 -2.46 -5.55 5.30
N GLY A 122 -1.74 -5.98 4.27
CA GLY A 122 -2.39 -6.57 3.11
C GLY A 122 -1.47 -7.48 2.31
N GLN A 123 -2.08 -8.19 1.37
CA GLN A 123 -1.41 -9.09 0.43
C GLN A 123 -2.11 -9.02 -0.91
N VAL A 124 -1.37 -8.75 -1.98
CA VAL A 124 -1.90 -8.81 -3.34
C VAL A 124 -2.20 -10.27 -3.68
N THR A 125 -3.44 -10.55 -4.08
CA THR A 125 -3.88 -11.90 -4.45
C THR A 125 -4.13 -12.04 -5.94
N GLU A 126 -4.41 -10.93 -6.64
CA GLU A 126 -4.63 -10.93 -8.09
C GLU A 126 -4.12 -9.61 -8.66
N GLY A 127 -3.66 -9.64 -9.90
CA GLY A 127 -3.25 -8.43 -10.62
C GLY A 127 -1.85 -7.95 -10.31
N MET A 128 -0.99 -8.79 -9.74
CA MET A 128 0.38 -8.38 -9.43
C MET A 128 1.16 -7.97 -10.67
N ASP A 129 0.80 -8.51 -11.84
CA ASP A 129 1.38 -8.10 -13.12
C ASP A 129 1.13 -6.61 -13.43
N HIS A 130 0.02 -6.06 -12.97
CA HIS A 130 -0.26 -4.62 -13.12
C HIS A 130 0.66 -3.80 -12.20
N ILE A 131 1.01 -4.31 -11.03
CA ILE A 131 2.01 -3.68 -10.15
C ILE A 131 3.39 -3.73 -10.80
N ASP A 132 3.73 -4.87 -11.43
CA ASP A 132 5.01 -5.00 -12.13
C ASP A 132 5.14 -4.02 -13.29
N ALA A 133 4.03 -3.55 -13.85
CA ALA A 133 4.01 -2.62 -14.99
C ALA A 133 4.15 -1.15 -14.54
N ILE A 134 4.13 -0.85 -13.24
CA ILE A 134 4.26 0.52 -12.73
C ILE A 134 5.64 1.07 -13.08
N LYS A 135 5.67 2.33 -13.51
CA LYS A 135 6.90 3.01 -13.91
C LYS A 135 7.89 3.07 -12.75
N ARG A 136 9.12 2.62 -13.01
CA ARG A 136 10.22 2.66 -12.03
C ARG A 136 10.77 4.07 -11.91
N GLY A 137 11.25 4.40 -10.71
CA GLY A 137 11.95 5.64 -10.46
C GLY A 137 13.40 5.58 -10.93
N ALA A 138 14.06 6.74 -10.93
CA ALA A 138 15.44 6.88 -11.33
C ALA A 138 16.34 7.02 -10.10
N GLY A 139 17.60 6.59 -10.23
CA GLY A 139 18.61 6.72 -9.20
C GLY A 139 18.33 5.85 -7.99
N GLY A 140 19.07 6.05 -6.92
CA GLY A 140 18.95 5.26 -5.70
C GLY A 140 17.71 5.57 -4.87
N SER A 141 17.11 6.75 -5.05
CA SER A 141 15.93 7.16 -4.27
C SER A 141 14.64 6.54 -4.80
N GLY A 142 14.59 6.18 -6.09
CA GLY A 142 13.39 5.63 -6.72
C GLY A 142 12.29 6.65 -6.99
N MET A 143 12.56 7.95 -6.88
CA MET A 143 11.55 8.98 -7.17
C MET A 143 11.16 8.95 -8.64
N VAL A 144 9.87 8.98 -8.93
CA VAL A 144 9.32 8.78 -10.28
C VAL A 144 8.88 10.12 -10.87
N SER A 145 9.36 10.41 -12.11
CA SER A 145 8.84 11.51 -12.92
C SER A 145 7.60 11.02 -13.65
N ASN A 146 6.52 11.79 -13.63
CA ASN A 146 5.25 11.42 -14.25
C ASN A 146 4.76 10.04 -13.76
N PRO A 147 4.56 9.88 -12.44
CA PRO A 147 4.23 8.58 -11.87
C PRO A 147 2.85 8.08 -12.26
N ASP A 148 2.69 6.75 -12.24
CA ASP A 148 1.39 6.13 -12.43
C ASP A 148 0.46 6.45 -11.27
N LYS A 149 -0.84 6.59 -11.57
CA LYS A 149 -1.86 6.94 -10.60
C LYS A 149 -2.69 5.72 -10.21
N ILE A 150 -3.20 5.75 -8.98
CA ILE A 150 -4.31 4.90 -8.58
C ILE A 150 -5.57 5.56 -9.14
N VAL A 151 -6.26 4.89 -10.06
CA VAL A 151 -7.49 5.42 -10.65
C VAL A 151 -8.58 5.46 -9.58
N SER A 152 -8.73 4.38 -8.84
CA SER A 152 -9.64 4.33 -7.69
C SER A 152 -9.20 3.21 -6.74
N MET A 153 -9.58 3.34 -5.47
CA MET A 153 -9.36 2.29 -4.49
C MET A 153 -10.61 2.15 -3.64
N LYS A 154 -11.21 0.95 -3.63
CA LYS A 154 -12.49 0.71 -2.95
C LYS A 154 -12.43 -0.58 -2.15
N VAL A 155 -13.17 -0.59 -1.03
CA VAL A 155 -13.47 -1.84 -0.35
C VAL A 155 -14.39 -2.65 -1.26
N ALA A 156 -14.08 -3.92 -1.48
CA ALA A 156 -14.81 -4.74 -2.46
C ALA A 156 -16.32 -4.83 -2.13
N ALA A 157 -16.67 -4.85 -0.85
CA ALA A 157 -18.07 -4.88 -0.43
C ALA A 157 -18.85 -3.65 -0.93
N ASP A 158 -18.18 -2.53 -1.18
CA ASP A 158 -18.81 -1.28 -1.63
C ASP A 158 -18.82 -1.15 -3.15
N ALA A 159 -18.11 -2.03 -3.85
CA ALA A 159 -17.94 -1.93 -5.30
C ALA A 159 -19.05 -2.61 -6.09
N GLY A 160 -19.93 -3.28 -5.39
CA GLY A 160 -21.07 -4.07 -5.89
C GLY A 160 -21.88 -3.57 -7.01
#